data_7d5b74a9d3e459d661e112c96e58efee
#
_entry.id   7d5b74a9d3e459d661e112c96e58efee
#
_cell.length_a   1.000
_cell.length_b   1.000
_cell.length_c   1.000
_cell.angle_alpha   90.00
_cell.angle_beta   90.00
_cell.angle_gamma   90.00
#
_symmetry.space_group_name_H-M   'P 1'
#
loop_
_entity.id
_entity.type
_entity.pdbx_description
1 polymer ?
#
loop_
_entity_poly.entity_id
_entity_poly.type
_entity_poly.pdbx_seq_one_letter_code
_entity_poly.pdbx_strand_id
1 'polypeptide(L)'
;LPHTQFMLMSATLGDVTAIAASLEEHTGAACDLVVDAPRPVPLSYDYVTTSLEGTVELAMRRGEAPLYIVHFSQDAALATAQSLANFGIASKEQREAIKEAAKGTSFSTAFGKILKRLLGCGVGVHHAGMLPRYRLLVERLAQQGLLPVICGTDTLGVGINVPIHTVVLTALTKFDGYKMRRLRAREFHQIAGRAGRSGFDTEGMVIAEAPEHEIENAKLMAKAGDDPKKLRKIKKKKAPEGFVTWNKQTFERLIETQPETLKPRLRITHSMVISVVEQGGDARTRVHDLIETSLQTPEEKAKLEVRADEIFATLIDSGVVVRTEVPPAPDAPTDAAPDIDYALTVLSLIHISEPTRLGMIS
;
A
#
# COMPACT_ATOMS: atom_id res chain seq x y z
N LEU A 1 -8.33 -28.94 -4.84
CA LEU A 1 -9.61 -28.37 -5.31
C LEU A 1 -9.75 -28.61 -6.81
N PRO A 2 -10.11 -29.83 -7.25
CA PRO A 2 -9.95 -30.30 -8.62
C PRO A 2 -10.82 -29.59 -9.68
N HIS A 3 -11.72 -28.71 -9.32
CA HIS A 3 -12.57 -27.95 -10.26
C HIS A 3 -12.55 -26.44 -9.99
N THR A 4 -11.58 -25.97 -9.23
CA THR A 4 -11.48 -24.55 -8.87
C THR A 4 -10.69 -23.80 -9.96
N GLN A 5 -11.28 -22.78 -10.52
CA GLN A 5 -10.56 -21.83 -11.38
C GLN A 5 -9.93 -20.74 -10.54
N PHE A 6 -8.67 -20.44 -10.80
CA PHE A 6 -7.92 -19.38 -10.13
C PHE A 6 -7.77 -18.20 -11.08
N MET A 7 -8.10 -17.00 -10.59
CA MET A 7 -7.88 -15.75 -11.31
C MET A 7 -7.06 -14.81 -10.45
N LEU A 8 -5.85 -14.50 -10.90
CA LEU A 8 -4.96 -13.52 -10.23
C LEU A 8 -5.03 -12.20 -10.96
N MET A 9 -5.38 -11.13 -10.25
CA MET A 9 -5.45 -9.79 -10.81
C MET A 9 -4.54 -8.84 -10.06
N SER A 10 -3.77 -8.04 -10.79
CA SER A 10 -2.95 -6.97 -10.21
C SER A 10 -2.70 -5.87 -11.24
N ALA A 11 -2.62 -4.63 -10.76
CA ALA A 11 -2.33 -3.47 -11.61
C ALA A 11 -0.82 -3.21 -11.79
N THR A 12 0.04 -3.80 -10.97
CA THR A 12 1.47 -3.44 -10.87
C THR A 12 2.36 -4.65 -10.61
N LEU A 13 2.05 -5.79 -11.22
CA LEU A 13 2.99 -6.90 -11.26
C LEU A 13 4.00 -6.65 -12.39
N GLY A 14 5.28 -6.90 -12.10
CA GLY A 14 6.28 -7.01 -13.13
C GLY A 14 6.13 -8.33 -13.90
N ASP A 15 7.24 -8.99 -14.22
CA ASP A 15 7.19 -10.31 -14.87
C ASP A 15 6.42 -11.33 -14.02
N VAL A 16 5.41 -11.94 -14.62
CA VAL A 16 4.50 -12.91 -13.98
C VAL A 16 4.73 -14.34 -14.45
N THR A 17 5.71 -14.57 -15.30
CA THR A 17 5.98 -15.87 -15.94
C THR A 17 6.16 -16.99 -14.91
N ALA A 18 6.92 -16.71 -13.84
CA ALA A 18 7.14 -17.69 -12.77
C ALA A 18 5.86 -18.01 -11.98
N ILE A 19 4.96 -17.04 -11.83
CA ILE A 19 3.67 -17.24 -11.14
C ILE A 19 2.76 -18.10 -12.01
N ALA A 20 2.71 -17.85 -13.32
CA ALA A 20 1.93 -18.63 -14.26
C ALA A 20 2.40 -20.09 -14.32
N ALA A 21 3.71 -20.30 -14.48
CA ALA A 21 4.31 -21.64 -14.47
C ALA A 21 3.98 -22.42 -13.18
N SER A 22 4.08 -21.76 -12.03
CA SER A 22 3.73 -22.38 -10.74
C SER A 22 2.24 -22.72 -10.64
N LEU A 23 1.34 -21.88 -11.18
CA LEU A 23 -0.09 -22.20 -11.23
C LEU A 23 -0.38 -23.42 -12.13
N GLU A 24 0.23 -23.49 -13.30
CA GLU A 24 0.09 -24.63 -14.21
C GLU A 24 0.58 -25.93 -13.56
N GLU A 25 1.73 -25.89 -12.90
CA GLU A 25 2.30 -27.03 -12.18
C GLU A 25 1.35 -27.54 -11.09
N HIS A 26 0.79 -26.63 -10.27
CA HIS A 26 -0.04 -27.02 -9.13
C HIS A 26 -1.49 -27.36 -9.50
N THR A 27 -2.01 -26.81 -10.59
CA THR A 27 -3.41 -27.03 -11.00
C THR A 27 -3.53 -28.10 -12.07
N GLY A 28 -2.46 -28.39 -12.80
CA GLY A 28 -2.49 -29.24 -13.99
C GLY A 28 -3.27 -28.62 -15.16
N ALA A 29 -3.64 -27.35 -15.09
CA ALA A 29 -4.42 -26.63 -16.10
C ALA A 29 -3.58 -25.52 -16.73
N ALA A 30 -3.78 -25.25 -18.02
CA ALA A 30 -3.11 -24.16 -18.72
C ALA A 30 -3.50 -22.79 -18.10
N CYS A 31 -2.54 -21.89 -18.03
CA CYS A 31 -2.71 -20.55 -17.50
C CYS A 31 -2.69 -19.51 -18.62
N ASP A 32 -3.82 -18.83 -18.83
CA ASP A 32 -3.90 -17.73 -19.77
C ASP A 32 -3.37 -16.44 -19.14
N LEU A 33 -2.39 -15.81 -19.80
CA LEU A 33 -1.80 -14.55 -19.37
C LEU A 33 -2.41 -13.39 -20.15
N VAL A 34 -3.09 -12.47 -19.44
CA VAL A 34 -3.54 -11.20 -19.99
C VAL A 34 -2.62 -10.11 -19.45
N VAL A 35 -1.59 -9.79 -20.21
CA VAL A 35 -0.60 -8.73 -19.91
C VAL A 35 -0.73 -7.62 -20.95
N ASP A 36 -0.17 -6.46 -20.70
CA ASP A 36 -0.12 -5.32 -21.63
C ASP A 36 -1.49 -4.81 -22.11
N ALA A 37 -2.54 -5.03 -21.33
CA ALA A 37 -3.84 -4.45 -21.62
C ALA A 37 -3.74 -2.91 -21.64
N PRO A 38 -4.20 -2.23 -22.72
CA PRO A 38 -4.11 -0.79 -22.81
C PRO A 38 -4.91 -0.14 -21.68
N ARG A 39 -4.31 0.88 -21.06
CA ARG A 39 -4.97 1.63 -20.02
C ARG A 39 -6.19 2.38 -20.60
N PRO A 40 -7.39 2.26 -20.01
CA PRO A 40 -8.61 2.92 -20.53
C PRO A 40 -8.50 4.46 -20.57
N VAL A 41 -7.80 5.05 -19.59
CA VAL A 41 -7.56 6.49 -19.48
C VAL A 41 -6.04 6.70 -19.47
N PRO A 42 -5.43 7.27 -20.51
CA PRO A 42 -4.01 7.57 -20.56
C PRO A 42 -3.61 8.54 -19.45
N LEU A 43 -2.33 8.55 -19.08
CA LEU A 43 -1.78 9.45 -18.08
C LEU A 43 -0.83 10.45 -18.70
N SER A 44 -1.02 11.72 -18.34
CA SER A 44 -0.05 12.79 -18.51
C SER A 44 0.73 13.04 -17.25
N TYR A 45 1.98 13.47 -17.38
CA TYR A 45 2.92 13.62 -16.29
C TYR A 45 3.54 15.02 -16.29
N ASP A 46 3.58 15.66 -15.14
CA ASP A 46 4.20 16.97 -14.97
C ASP A 46 5.09 17.02 -13.71
N TYR A 47 6.24 17.70 -13.81
CA TYR A 47 7.14 17.95 -12.70
C TYR A 47 7.18 19.44 -12.41
N VAL A 48 6.69 19.86 -11.26
CA VAL A 48 6.44 21.24 -10.93
C VAL A 48 7.38 21.78 -9.85
N THR A 49 7.77 23.05 -10.01
CA THR A 49 8.55 23.83 -9.03
C THR A 49 7.70 24.92 -8.37
N THR A 50 6.38 24.84 -8.52
CA THR A 50 5.42 25.71 -7.83
C THR A 50 5.14 25.19 -6.41
N SER A 51 4.55 26.03 -5.56
CA SER A 51 4.09 25.54 -4.26
C SER A 51 2.86 24.65 -4.43
N LEU A 52 2.66 23.75 -3.48
CA LEU A 52 1.53 22.82 -3.49
C LEU A 52 0.18 23.54 -3.62
N GLU A 53 0.00 24.65 -2.89
CA GLU A 53 -1.20 25.46 -2.99
C GLU A 53 -1.40 26.01 -4.40
N GLY A 54 -0.32 26.48 -5.04
CA GLY A 54 -0.36 26.98 -6.43
C GLY A 54 -0.67 25.86 -7.42
N THR A 55 -0.13 24.67 -7.21
CA THR A 55 -0.42 23.48 -8.01
C THR A 55 -1.90 23.09 -7.89
N VAL A 56 -2.44 23.03 -6.65
CA VAL A 56 -3.86 22.73 -6.41
C VAL A 56 -4.76 23.79 -7.05
N GLU A 57 -4.45 25.07 -6.87
CA GLU A 57 -5.24 26.16 -7.46
C GLU A 57 -5.28 26.06 -8.98
N LEU A 58 -4.14 25.80 -9.61
CA LEU A 58 -4.05 25.66 -11.06
C LEU A 58 -4.87 24.46 -11.57
N ALA A 59 -4.73 23.30 -10.92
CA ALA A 59 -5.49 22.09 -11.27
C ALA A 59 -7.00 22.31 -11.11
N MET A 60 -7.43 22.97 -10.02
CA MET A 60 -8.84 23.31 -9.81
C MET A 60 -9.37 24.25 -10.92
N ARG A 61 -8.61 25.25 -11.31
CA ARG A 61 -8.99 26.17 -12.42
C ARG A 61 -9.10 25.45 -13.76
N ARG A 62 -8.31 24.42 -14.00
CA ARG A 62 -8.34 23.60 -15.23
C ARG A 62 -9.46 22.54 -15.22
N GLY A 63 -10.19 22.40 -14.11
CA GLY A 63 -11.21 21.35 -13.97
C GLY A 63 -10.64 19.95 -13.74
N GLU A 64 -9.40 19.84 -13.30
CA GLU A 64 -8.65 18.61 -13.10
C GLU A 64 -8.91 17.98 -11.69
N ALA A 65 -10.03 18.33 -11.06
CA ALA A 65 -10.49 17.75 -9.81
C ALA A 65 -11.32 16.47 -10.07
N PRO A 66 -11.40 15.52 -9.12
CA PRO A 66 -10.81 15.52 -7.77
C PRO A 66 -9.31 15.26 -7.76
N LEU A 67 -8.60 15.93 -6.85
CA LEU A 67 -7.18 15.77 -6.62
C LEU A 67 -6.91 14.83 -5.44
N TYR A 68 -5.96 13.94 -5.61
CA TYR A 68 -5.39 13.16 -4.52
C TYR A 68 -3.95 13.57 -4.26
N ILE A 69 -3.71 14.22 -3.11
CA ILE A 69 -2.38 14.69 -2.69
C ILE A 69 -1.76 13.63 -1.79
N VAL A 70 -0.68 13.04 -2.30
CA VAL A 70 -0.01 11.90 -1.68
C VAL A 70 1.16 12.35 -0.84
N HIS A 71 1.08 12.08 0.45
CA HIS A 71 2.13 12.25 1.43
C HIS A 71 2.67 10.90 1.90
N PHE A 72 3.87 10.90 2.48
CA PHE A 72 4.47 9.69 3.05
C PHE A 72 4.50 9.72 4.60
N SER A 73 3.78 10.66 5.20
CA SER A 73 3.47 10.68 6.63
C SER A 73 2.05 11.19 6.87
N GLN A 74 1.43 10.74 7.97
CA GLN A 74 0.08 11.13 8.35
C GLN A 74 0.02 12.61 8.75
N ASP A 75 1.05 13.09 9.46
CA ASP A 75 1.15 14.48 9.91
C ASP A 75 1.26 15.46 8.75
N ALA A 76 2.07 15.12 7.72
CA ALA A 76 2.17 15.94 6.51
C ALA A 76 0.84 16.00 5.76
N ALA A 77 0.12 14.88 5.63
CA ALA A 77 -1.19 14.85 5.00
C ALA A 77 -2.20 15.74 5.75
N LEU A 78 -2.21 15.67 7.08
CA LEU A 78 -3.09 16.50 7.91
C LEU A 78 -2.72 17.98 7.83
N ALA A 79 -1.44 18.33 7.91
CA ALA A 79 -0.95 19.71 7.83
C ALA A 79 -1.33 20.35 6.48
N THR A 80 -1.13 19.64 5.38
CA THR A 80 -1.54 20.09 4.04
C THR A 80 -3.05 20.28 3.95
N ALA A 81 -3.84 19.34 4.46
CA ALA A 81 -5.30 19.48 4.47
C ALA A 81 -5.75 20.72 5.25
N GLN A 82 -5.10 21.03 6.37
CA GLN A 82 -5.37 22.22 7.17
C GLN A 82 -4.99 23.51 6.45
N SER A 83 -3.86 23.54 5.73
CA SER A 83 -3.46 24.66 4.88
C SER A 83 -4.50 24.91 3.79
N LEU A 84 -4.86 23.89 3.06
CA LEU A 84 -5.78 23.96 1.93
C LEU A 84 -7.22 24.33 2.33
N ALA A 85 -7.66 24.03 3.55
CA ALA A 85 -8.99 24.38 4.04
C ALA A 85 -9.28 25.89 4.01
N ASN A 86 -8.24 26.73 3.94
CA ASN A 86 -8.38 28.18 3.89
C ASN A 86 -8.58 28.74 2.47
N PHE A 87 -8.49 27.91 1.43
CA PHE A 87 -8.49 28.33 0.01
C PHE A 87 -9.88 28.27 -0.66
N GLY A 88 -10.95 27.99 0.08
CA GLY A 88 -12.30 27.99 -0.50
C GLY A 88 -12.53 26.92 -1.59
N ILE A 89 -12.00 25.72 -1.39
CA ILE A 89 -11.93 24.64 -2.36
C ILE A 89 -13.32 24.16 -2.83
N ALA A 90 -14.26 24.00 -1.90
CA ALA A 90 -15.61 23.52 -2.23
C ALA A 90 -16.58 24.67 -2.49
N SER A 91 -17.47 24.47 -3.47
CA SER A 91 -18.60 25.37 -3.71
C SER A 91 -19.58 25.35 -2.52
N LYS A 92 -20.51 26.31 -2.50
CA LYS A 92 -21.57 26.36 -1.48
C LYS A 92 -22.44 25.11 -1.52
N GLU A 93 -22.82 24.68 -2.72
CA GLU A 93 -23.63 23.49 -2.97
C GLU A 93 -22.92 22.22 -2.50
N GLN A 94 -21.63 22.08 -2.79
CA GLN A 94 -20.81 20.96 -2.31
C GLN A 94 -20.75 20.91 -0.78
N ARG A 95 -20.54 22.06 -0.12
CA ARG A 95 -20.52 22.13 1.35
C ARG A 95 -21.80 21.71 2.00
N GLU A 96 -22.96 22.11 1.45
CA GLU A 96 -24.26 21.68 1.98
C GLU A 96 -24.50 20.17 1.71
N ALA A 97 -24.10 19.65 0.55
CA ALA A 97 -24.18 18.22 0.25
C ALA A 97 -23.28 17.38 1.19
N ILE A 98 -22.05 17.84 1.45
CA ILE A 98 -21.15 17.18 2.42
C ILE A 98 -21.75 17.17 3.83
N LYS A 99 -22.33 18.29 4.26
CA LYS A 99 -22.96 18.41 5.57
C LYS A 99 -24.16 17.45 5.70
N GLU A 100 -24.97 17.34 4.66
CA GLU A 100 -26.08 16.40 4.61
C GLU A 100 -25.60 14.95 4.66
N ALA A 101 -24.64 14.59 3.82
CA ALA A 101 -24.10 13.24 3.74
C ALA A 101 -23.32 12.82 5.02
N ALA A 102 -22.82 13.78 5.78
CA ALA A 102 -22.15 13.55 7.07
C ALA A 102 -23.11 13.46 8.28
N LYS A 103 -24.42 13.71 8.08
CA LYS A 103 -25.44 13.54 9.15
C LYS A 103 -25.37 12.12 9.71
N GLY A 104 -25.51 12.00 11.03
CA GLY A 104 -25.41 10.72 11.73
C GLY A 104 -23.98 10.26 12.05
N THR A 105 -22.96 10.93 11.52
CA THR A 105 -21.57 10.61 11.90
C THR A 105 -21.16 11.36 13.16
N SER A 106 -20.76 10.62 14.21
CA SER A 106 -20.25 11.22 15.44
C SER A 106 -18.78 11.64 15.30
N PHE A 107 -18.47 12.92 15.49
CA PHE A 107 -17.12 13.50 15.49
C PHE A 107 -16.62 13.82 16.90
N SER A 108 -16.75 12.88 17.83
CA SER A 108 -16.47 13.07 19.26
C SER A 108 -14.99 13.18 19.61
N THR A 109 -14.08 12.65 18.78
CA THR A 109 -12.63 12.69 19.02
C THR A 109 -12.01 14.04 18.62
N ALA A 110 -10.82 14.36 19.15
CA ALA A 110 -10.08 15.57 18.75
C ALA A 110 -9.84 15.61 17.23
N PHE A 111 -9.35 14.49 16.66
CA PHE A 111 -9.20 14.35 15.21
C PHE A 111 -10.55 14.45 14.47
N GLY A 112 -11.61 13.87 15.02
CA GLY A 112 -12.93 13.96 14.41
C GLY A 112 -13.43 15.39 14.26
N LYS A 113 -13.18 16.26 15.26
CA LYS A 113 -13.53 17.69 15.18
C LYS A 113 -12.76 18.39 14.07
N ILE A 114 -11.47 18.10 13.91
CA ILE A 114 -10.63 18.62 12.83
C ILE A 114 -11.17 18.13 11.48
N LEU A 115 -11.40 16.84 11.34
CA LEU A 115 -11.91 16.23 10.10
C LEU A 115 -13.26 16.86 9.69
N LYS A 116 -14.18 17.06 10.64
CA LYS A 116 -15.47 17.72 10.37
C LYS A 116 -15.29 19.10 9.73
N ARG A 117 -14.35 19.91 10.26
CA ARG A 117 -14.02 21.23 9.71
C ARG A 117 -13.45 21.12 8.30
N LEU A 118 -12.50 20.20 8.07
CA LEU A 118 -11.86 20.00 6.77
C LEU A 118 -12.87 19.56 5.71
N LEU A 119 -13.70 18.58 6.03
CA LEU A 119 -14.77 18.12 5.15
C LEU A 119 -15.72 19.28 4.79
N GLY A 120 -16.10 20.12 5.76
CA GLY A 120 -16.91 21.32 5.51
C GLY A 120 -16.24 22.35 4.58
N CYS A 121 -14.93 22.24 4.33
CA CYS A 121 -14.20 23.03 3.33
C CYS A 121 -13.98 22.29 2.01
N GLY A 122 -14.45 21.05 1.87
CA GLY A 122 -14.24 20.20 0.68
C GLY A 122 -12.92 19.45 0.66
N VAL A 123 -12.21 19.41 1.79
CA VAL A 123 -10.92 18.73 1.91
C VAL A 123 -11.09 17.45 2.73
N GLY A 124 -10.81 16.31 2.10
CA GLY A 124 -10.74 15.01 2.75
C GLY A 124 -9.35 14.73 3.32
N VAL A 125 -9.28 13.93 4.37
CA VAL A 125 -8.03 13.31 4.86
C VAL A 125 -8.23 11.82 4.91
N HIS A 126 -7.23 11.06 4.43
CA HIS A 126 -7.31 9.60 4.43
C HIS A 126 -5.95 8.94 4.70
N HIS A 127 -5.85 8.18 5.79
CA HIS A 127 -4.67 7.37 6.13
C HIS A 127 -5.04 6.21 7.06
N ALA A 128 -4.15 5.23 7.19
CA ALA A 128 -4.39 4.01 7.97
C ALA A 128 -4.64 4.25 9.47
N GLY A 129 -4.08 5.33 10.04
CA GLY A 129 -4.27 5.69 11.45
C GLY A 129 -5.63 6.29 11.80
N MET A 130 -6.53 6.47 10.82
CA MET A 130 -7.89 6.97 11.09
C MET A 130 -8.81 5.87 11.60
N LEU A 131 -9.78 6.24 12.43
CA LEU A 131 -10.88 5.33 12.80
C LEU A 131 -11.63 4.87 11.54
N PRO A 132 -12.01 3.58 11.45
CA PRO A 132 -12.70 3.03 10.27
C PRO A 132 -13.92 3.84 9.84
N ARG A 133 -14.74 4.30 10.78
CA ARG A 133 -15.92 5.13 10.50
C ARG A 133 -15.60 6.45 9.77
N TYR A 134 -14.45 7.06 10.06
CA TYR A 134 -14.02 8.30 9.40
C TYR A 134 -13.46 8.02 8.01
N ARG A 135 -12.72 6.92 7.84
CA ARG A 135 -12.24 6.48 6.52
C ARG A 135 -13.43 6.22 5.59
N LEU A 136 -14.40 5.40 6.03
CA LEU A 136 -15.60 5.08 5.27
C LEU A 136 -16.41 6.34 4.90
N LEU A 137 -16.48 7.33 5.79
CA LEU A 137 -17.13 8.60 5.48
C LEU A 137 -16.41 9.34 4.35
N VAL A 138 -15.09 9.51 4.46
CA VAL A 138 -14.28 10.19 3.43
C VAL A 138 -14.38 9.47 2.09
N GLU A 139 -14.31 8.14 2.08
CA GLU A 139 -14.46 7.30 0.89
C GLU A 139 -15.82 7.48 0.23
N ARG A 140 -16.90 7.45 1.02
CA ARG A 140 -18.27 7.67 0.52
C ARG A 140 -18.43 9.06 -0.07
N LEU A 141 -17.95 10.11 0.60
CA LEU A 141 -18.02 11.48 0.08
C LEU A 141 -17.21 11.65 -1.20
N ALA A 142 -16.03 11.00 -1.28
CA ALA A 142 -15.20 11.00 -2.47
C ALA A 142 -15.87 10.26 -3.65
N GLN A 143 -16.47 9.09 -3.40
CA GLN A 143 -17.24 8.33 -4.41
C GLN A 143 -18.43 9.12 -4.96
N GLN A 144 -19.04 9.97 -4.13
CA GLN A 144 -20.11 10.89 -4.52
C GLN A 144 -19.60 12.15 -5.26
N GLY A 145 -18.28 12.30 -5.46
CA GLY A 145 -17.70 13.48 -6.11
C GLY A 145 -17.75 14.76 -5.26
N LEU A 146 -18.01 14.65 -3.97
CA LEU A 146 -18.19 15.79 -3.08
C LEU A 146 -16.89 16.38 -2.55
N LEU A 147 -15.78 15.65 -2.66
CA LEU A 147 -14.46 16.08 -2.17
C LEU A 147 -13.55 16.44 -3.36
N PRO A 148 -13.40 17.73 -3.67
CA PRO A 148 -12.47 18.18 -4.71
C PRO A 148 -11.02 17.87 -4.41
N VAL A 149 -10.63 17.80 -3.13
CA VAL A 149 -9.26 17.50 -2.71
C VAL A 149 -9.28 16.48 -1.58
N ILE A 150 -8.38 15.50 -1.70
CA ILE A 150 -8.14 14.50 -0.65
C ILE A 150 -6.63 14.48 -0.37
N CYS A 151 -6.23 14.74 0.87
CA CYS A 151 -4.86 14.59 1.33
C CYS A 151 -4.73 13.23 2.03
N GLY A 152 -3.75 12.42 1.61
CA GLY A 152 -3.61 11.12 2.23
C GLY A 152 -2.22 10.52 2.07
N THR A 153 -2.05 9.31 2.60
CA THR A 153 -0.82 8.55 2.44
C THR A 153 -0.93 7.57 1.28
N ASP A 154 0.17 7.03 0.84
CA ASP A 154 0.25 6.02 -0.24
C ASP A 154 -0.64 4.78 -0.01
N THR A 155 -1.23 4.66 1.18
CA THR A 155 -2.18 3.59 1.55
C THR A 155 -3.60 3.83 1.05
N LEU A 156 -3.96 5.04 0.59
CA LEU A 156 -5.26 5.28 -0.04
C LEU A 156 -5.36 4.45 -1.31
N GLY A 157 -6.33 3.57 -1.34
CA GLY A 157 -6.64 2.83 -2.56
C GLY A 157 -6.22 1.38 -2.57
N VAL A 158 -5.71 0.82 -1.48
CA VAL A 158 -5.74 -0.63 -1.32
C VAL A 158 -7.18 -1.01 -1.00
N GLY A 159 -7.90 -1.50 -2.02
CA GLY A 159 -9.29 -1.95 -1.88
C GLY A 159 -10.39 -0.88 -2.01
N ILE A 160 -10.07 0.37 -2.40
CA ILE A 160 -11.08 1.44 -2.50
C ILE A 160 -11.09 2.02 -3.92
N ASN A 161 -12.26 2.07 -4.51
CA ASN A 161 -12.48 2.77 -5.77
C ASN A 161 -12.93 4.21 -5.49
N VAL A 162 -11.98 5.14 -5.44
CA VAL A 162 -12.24 6.58 -5.34
C VAL A 162 -11.96 7.22 -6.69
N PRO A 163 -12.90 7.95 -7.28
CA PRO A 163 -12.71 8.61 -8.55
C PRO A 163 -11.74 9.79 -8.40
N ILE A 164 -10.52 9.65 -8.91
CA ILE A 164 -9.45 10.66 -8.86
C ILE A 164 -9.09 11.05 -10.29
N HIS A 165 -9.11 12.34 -10.60
CA HIS A 165 -8.62 12.85 -11.88
C HIS A 165 -7.10 13.06 -11.81
N THR A 166 -6.64 13.76 -10.77
CA THR A 166 -5.23 14.17 -10.62
C THR A 166 -4.60 13.60 -9.36
N VAL A 167 -3.43 12.98 -9.51
CA VAL A 167 -2.57 12.56 -8.40
C VAL A 167 -1.42 13.53 -8.27
N VAL A 168 -1.21 14.09 -7.07
CA VAL A 168 -0.08 14.97 -6.76
C VAL A 168 0.84 14.26 -5.76
N LEU A 169 2.05 13.95 -6.18
CA LEU A 169 3.11 13.36 -5.34
C LEU A 169 3.93 14.49 -4.72
N THR A 170 3.85 14.67 -3.41
CA THR A 170 4.61 15.72 -2.70
C THR A 170 6.08 15.37 -2.48
N ALA A 171 6.46 14.13 -2.73
CA ALA A 171 7.84 13.64 -2.72
C ALA A 171 7.97 12.39 -3.58
N LEU A 172 9.19 12.10 -4.03
CA LEU A 172 9.53 10.81 -4.67
C LEU A 172 10.39 9.92 -3.77
N THR A 173 10.29 10.15 -2.45
CA THR A 173 11.00 9.41 -1.40
C THR A 173 10.05 9.06 -0.27
N LYS A 174 10.33 7.95 0.41
CA LYS A 174 9.59 7.51 1.59
C LYS A 174 10.49 6.83 2.61
N PHE A 175 10.06 6.80 3.87
CA PHE A 175 10.69 6.01 4.91
C PHE A 175 10.22 4.55 4.81
N ASP A 176 11.16 3.60 4.81
CA ASP A 176 10.87 2.16 4.66
C ASP A 176 10.83 1.38 5.98
N GLY A 177 10.87 2.09 7.10
CA GLY A 177 10.97 1.53 8.44
C GLY A 177 12.39 1.61 9.02
N TYR A 178 13.40 1.81 8.15
CA TYR A 178 14.83 1.88 8.55
C TYR A 178 15.49 3.17 8.07
N LYS A 179 15.22 3.58 6.82
CA LYS A 179 15.85 4.75 6.20
C LYS A 179 14.94 5.39 5.17
N MET A 180 15.23 6.65 4.87
CA MET A 180 14.65 7.33 3.71
C MET A 180 15.22 6.73 2.42
N ARG A 181 14.37 6.44 1.45
CA ARG A 181 14.75 5.96 0.12
C ARG A 181 13.85 6.52 -0.96
N ARG A 182 14.31 6.44 -2.20
CA ARG A 182 13.46 6.74 -3.36
C ARG A 182 12.35 5.72 -3.51
N LEU A 183 11.23 6.14 -4.09
CA LEU A 183 10.16 5.24 -4.49
C LEU A 183 10.70 4.19 -5.46
N ARG A 184 10.15 2.99 -5.37
CA ARG A 184 10.32 1.96 -6.39
C ARG A 184 9.34 2.21 -7.53
N ALA A 185 9.64 1.71 -8.73
CA ALA A 185 8.75 1.86 -9.89
C ALA A 185 7.35 1.32 -9.60
N ARG A 186 7.24 0.15 -8.95
CA ARG A 186 5.95 -0.40 -8.53
C ARG A 186 5.17 0.55 -7.62
N GLU A 187 5.80 1.12 -6.60
CA GLU A 187 5.14 2.05 -5.66
C GLU A 187 4.65 3.29 -6.40
N PHE A 188 5.49 3.82 -7.30
CA PHE A 188 5.12 4.96 -8.14
C PHE A 188 3.93 4.64 -9.05
N HIS A 189 3.98 3.55 -9.82
CA HIS A 189 2.89 3.16 -10.72
C HIS A 189 1.60 2.81 -9.98
N GLN A 190 1.69 2.23 -8.78
CA GLN A 190 0.53 1.94 -7.93
C GLN A 190 -0.17 3.22 -7.46
N ILE A 191 0.60 4.29 -7.18
CA ILE A 191 0.07 5.59 -6.81
C ILE A 191 -0.42 6.34 -8.05
N ALA A 192 0.41 6.49 -9.07
CA ALA A 192 0.10 7.17 -10.33
C ALA A 192 -1.10 6.55 -11.05
N GLY A 193 -1.20 5.22 -10.96
CA GLY A 193 -2.31 4.45 -11.53
C GLY A 193 -3.70 4.82 -11.00
N ARG A 194 -3.81 5.63 -9.96
CA ARG A 194 -5.08 6.14 -9.43
C ARG A 194 -5.64 7.31 -10.22
N ALA A 195 -4.80 8.01 -10.98
CA ALA A 195 -5.25 9.14 -11.78
C ALA A 195 -6.06 8.67 -13.00
N GLY A 196 -7.06 9.46 -13.37
CA GLY A 196 -7.93 9.20 -14.52
C GLY A 196 -9.10 8.27 -14.20
N ARG A 197 -10.32 8.79 -14.36
CA ARG A 197 -11.57 8.08 -14.07
C ARG A 197 -12.11 7.42 -15.33
N SER A 198 -12.11 6.09 -15.35
CA SER A 198 -12.71 5.35 -16.47
C SER A 198 -14.18 5.74 -16.68
N GLY A 199 -14.56 6.05 -17.91
CA GLY A 199 -15.90 6.49 -18.27
C GLY A 199 -16.21 7.97 -18.02
N PHE A 200 -15.30 8.74 -17.42
CA PHE A 200 -15.48 10.17 -17.14
C PHE A 200 -14.34 11.04 -17.73
N ASP A 201 -13.11 10.58 -17.61
CA ASP A 201 -11.95 11.34 -18.05
C ASP A 201 -11.39 10.76 -19.34
N THR A 202 -10.93 11.65 -20.22
CA THR A 202 -10.17 11.29 -21.43
C THR A 202 -8.68 11.15 -21.13
N GLU A 203 -8.21 11.74 -20.04
CA GLU A 203 -6.83 11.77 -19.59
C GLU A 203 -6.78 11.88 -18.05
N GLY A 204 -5.82 11.26 -17.40
CA GLY A 204 -5.51 11.45 -15.98
C GLY A 204 -4.19 12.20 -15.81
N MET A 205 -4.08 13.03 -14.76
CA MET A 205 -2.89 13.83 -14.53
C MET A 205 -2.10 13.30 -13.32
N VAL A 206 -0.78 13.17 -13.47
CA VAL A 206 0.16 12.83 -12.41
C VAL A 206 1.19 13.94 -12.27
N ILE A 207 1.17 14.63 -11.15
CA ILE A 207 2.07 15.74 -10.88
C ILE A 207 3.04 15.33 -9.78
N ALA A 208 4.34 15.53 -9.98
CA ALA A 208 5.35 15.41 -8.94
C ALA A 208 5.89 16.79 -8.56
N GLU A 209 5.87 17.10 -7.27
CA GLU A 209 6.48 18.32 -6.78
C GLU A 209 7.99 18.18 -6.63
N ALA A 210 8.70 19.26 -6.98
CA ALA A 210 10.12 19.38 -6.68
C ALA A 210 10.37 19.42 -5.17
N PRO A 211 11.58 19.08 -4.69
CA PRO A 211 11.95 19.29 -3.31
C PRO A 211 11.84 20.77 -2.91
N GLU A 212 11.52 21.04 -1.64
CA GLU A 212 11.29 22.39 -1.13
C GLU A 212 12.41 23.38 -1.49
N HIS A 213 13.69 22.97 -1.36
CA HIS A 213 14.82 23.81 -1.71
C HIS A 213 14.88 24.16 -3.21
N GLU A 214 14.38 23.29 -4.11
CA GLU A 214 14.25 23.61 -5.54
C GLU A 214 13.09 24.59 -5.78
N ILE A 215 11.95 24.39 -5.12
CA ILE A 215 10.80 25.32 -5.19
C ILE A 215 11.20 26.72 -4.72
N GLU A 216 11.92 26.80 -3.60
CA GLU A 216 12.41 28.08 -3.06
C GLU A 216 13.42 28.73 -4.02
N ASN A 217 14.32 27.96 -4.61
CA ASN A 217 15.26 28.45 -5.61
C ASN A 217 14.55 28.96 -6.86
N ALA A 218 13.53 28.25 -7.34
CA ALA A 218 12.69 28.69 -8.45
C ALA A 218 11.97 30.02 -8.14
N LYS A 219 11.40 30.16 -6.93
CA LYS A 219 10.80 31.43 -6.47
C LYS A 219 11.81 32.58 -6.42
N LEU A 220 13.04 32.32 -5.96
CA LEU A 220 14.11 33.35 -5.95
C LEU A 220 14.50 33.76 -7.36
N MET A 221 14.62 32.80 -8.28
CA MET A 221 14.93 33.09 -9.69
C MET A 221 13.81 33.88 -10.39
N ALA A 222 12.55 33.48 -10.17
CA ALA A 222 11.39 34.20 -10.70
C ALA A 222 11.31 35.64 -10.21
N LYS A 223 11.62 35.90 -8.93
CA LYS A 223 11.69 37.28 -8.37
C LYS A 223 12.83 38.12 -8.96
N ALA A 224 13.94 37.52 -9.38
CA ALA A 224 15.05 38.23 -10.01
C ALA A 224 14.74 38.61 -11.46
N GLY A 225 13.81 37.89 -12.11
CA GLY A 225 13.50 38.06 -13.52
C GLY A 225 14.74 37.83 -14.39
N ASP A 226 14.80 38.53 -15.51
CA ASP A 226 15.92 38.46 -16.48
C ASP A 226 17.11 39.38 -16.12
N ASP A 227 17.16 39.96 -14.90
CA ASP A 227 18.25 40.83 -14.49
C ASP A 227 19.53 40.04 -14.16
N PRO A 228 20.59 40.09 -15.00
CA PRO A 228 21.80 39.31 -14.80
C PRO A 228 22.53 39.64 -13.48
N LYS A 229 22.41 40.90 -12.98
CA LYS A 229 23.06 41.33 -11.74
C LYS A 229 22.34 40.72 -10.50
N LYS A 230 21.01 40.60 -10.55
CA LYS A 230 20.23 39.97 -9.51
C LYS A 230 20.43 38.46 -9.54
N LEU A 231 20.40 37.82 -10.69
CA LEU A 231 20.62 36.37 -10.84
C LEU A 231 21.98 35.94 -10.29
N ARG A 232 23.06 36.70 -10.53
CA ARG A 232 24.40 36.41 -10.00
C ARG A 232 24.51 36.51 -8.49
N LYS A 233 23.61 37.27 -7.82
CA LYS A 233 23.59 37.45 -6.36
C LYS A 233 22.75 36.40 -5.63
N ILE A 234 21.99 35.58 -6.33
CA ILE A 234 21.16 34.56 -5.72
C ILE A 234 22.04 33.45 -5.13
N LYS A 235 21.99 33.30 -3.83
CA LYS A 235 22.53 32.13 -3.15
C LYS A 235 21.48 31.02 -3.17
N LYS A 236 21.65 30.03 -4.05
CA LYS A 236 20.76 28.86 -4.11
C LYS A 236 20.82 28.08 -2.80
N LYS A 237 19.65 27.69 -2.27
CA LYS A 237 19.54 26.78 -1.14
C LYS A 237 19.99 25.40 -1.57
N LYS A 238 20.81 24.76 -0.74
CA LYS A 238 21.26 23.38 -0.92
C LYS A 238 20.24 22.44 -0.26
N ALA A 239 20.21 21.19 -0.74
CA ALA A 239 19.47 20.15 -0.03
C ALA A 239 19.97 20.02 1.42
N PRO A 240 19.09 19.74 2.40
CA PRO A 240 19.51 19.45 3.77
C PRO A 240 20.49 18.26 3.82
N GLU A 241 21.35 18.24 4.81
CA GLU A 241 22.27 17.12 5.03
C GLU A 241 21.47 15.82 5.29
N GLY A 242 21.90 14.71 4.68
CA GLY A 242 21.19 13.43 4.77
C GLY A 242 19.91 13.33 3.95
N PHE A 243 19.54 14.38 3.21
CA PHE A 243 18.35 14.37 2.39
C PHE A 243 18.49 13.47 1.15
N VAL A 244 17.60 12.52 0.97
CA VAL A 244 17.54 11.70 -0.25
C VAL A 244 16.91 12.53 -1.37
N THR A 245 17.74 13.05 -2.25
CA THR A 245 17.33 13.96 -3.32
C THR A 245 16.54 13.26 -4.42
N TRP A 246 15.61 13.99 -5.00
CA TRP A 246 14.94 13.66 -6.26
C TRP A 246 14.87 14.91 -7.15
N ASN A 247 14.69 14.71 -8.42
CA ASN A 247 14.58 15.76 -9.41
C ASN A 247 13.73 15.26 -10.59
N LYS A 248 13.59 16.09 -11.62
CA LYS A 248 12.84 15.76 -12.85
C LYS A 248 13.31 14.45 -13.48
N GLN A 249 14.62 14.21 -13.58
CA GLN A 249 15.17 12.96 -14.14
C GLN A 249 14.79 11.74 -13.29
N THR A 250 14.70 11.89 -11.96
CA THR A 250 14.21 10.83 -11.07
C THR A 250 12.75 10.49 -11.39
N PHE A 251 11.93 11.50 -11.64
CA PHE A 251 10.54 11.34 -12.02
C PHE A 251 10.39 10.67 -13.38
N GLU A 252 11.06 11.17 -14.41
CA GLU A 252 11.07 10.60 -15.75
C GLU A 252 11.48 9.12 -15.75
N ARG A 253 12.53 8.79 -15.02
CA ARG A 253 12.96 7.39 -14.85
C ARG A 253 11.91 6.51 -14.17
N LEU A 254 11.18 7.02 -13.17
CA LEU A 254 10.10 6.27 -12.53
C LEU A 254 8.94 5.99 -13.49
N ILE A 255 8.64 6.93 -14.40
CA ILE A 255 7.61 6.76 -15.44
C ILE A 255 8.00 5.63 -16.40
N GLU A 256 9.25 5.61 -16.85
CA GLU A 256 9.75 4.67 -17.87
C GLU A 256 10.08 3.28 -17.31
N THR A 257 10.40 3.20 -16.00
CA THR A 257 10.83 1.93 -15.39
C THR A 257 9.64 1.02 -15.16
N GLN A 258 9.73 -0.21 -15.65
CA GLN A 258 8.73 -1.26 -15.38
C GLN A 258 8.69 -1.60 -13.88
N PRO A 259 7.51 -1.94 -13.34
CA PRO A 259 7.39 -2.41 -11.96
C PRO A 259 8.30 -3.60 -11.68
N GLU A 260 8.92 -3.61 -10.51
CA GLU A 260 9.78 -4.71 -10.09
C GLU A 260 8.97 -6.01 -9.91
N THR A 261 9.54 -7.13 -10.30
CA THR A 261 8.97 -8.47 -10.06
C THR A 261 8.76 -8.69 -8.56
N LEU A 262 7.66 -9.32 -8.20
CA LEU A 262 7.38 -9.69 -6.81
C LEU A 262 8.41 -10.69 -6.31
N LYS A 263 9.07 -10.37 -5.20
CA LYS A 263 9.87 -11.35 -4.47
C LYS A 263 8.99 -12.00 -3.41
N PRO A 264 8.94 -13.32 -3.38
CA PRO A 264 8.20 -14.05 -2.35
C PRO A 264 8.77 -13.73 -0.97
N ARG A 265 7.91 -13.74 0.05
CA ARG A 265 8.28 -13.42 1.44
C ARG A 265 7.66 -14.40 2.41
N LEU A 266 7.70 -15.68 2.07
CA LEU A 266 7.25 -16.71 3.01
C LEU A 266 8.08 -16.59 4.30
N ARG A 267 7.42 -16.65 5.44
CA ARG A 267 8.07 -16.67 6.75
C ARG A 267 7.45 -17.79 7.55
N ILE A 268 8.26 -18.68 8.03
CA ILE A 268 7.80 -19.72 8.97
C ILE A 268 7.79 -19.10 10.37
N THR A 269 6.62 -19.07 10.97
CA THR A 269 6.39 -18.55 12.34
C THR A 269 5.71 -19.60 13.20
N HIS A 270 5.84 -19.49 14.52
CA HIS A 270 5.15 -20.38 15.45
C HIS A 270 3.63 -20.43 15.21
N SER A 271 3.00 -19.26 14.98
CA SER A 271 1.56 -19.19 14.67
C SER A 271 1.19 -19.95 13.41
N MET A 272 2.01 -19.86 12.35
CA MET A 272 1.77 -20.59 11.11
C MET A 272 1.88 -22.10 11.31
N VAL A 273 2.93 -22.56 12.01
CA VAL A 273 3.10 -23.99 12.32
C VAL A 273 1.94 -24.51 13.17
N ILE A 274 1.54 -23.77 14.21
CA ILE A 274 0.38 -24.12 15.04
C ILE A 274 -0.89 -24.25 14.18
N SER A 275 -1.16 -23.31 13.28
CA SER A 275 -2.33 -23.39 12.40
C SER A 275 -2.29 -24.58 11.43
N VAL A 276 -1.10 -25.05 11.04
CA VAL A 276 -0.96 -26.27 10.24
C VAL A 276 -1.18 -27.52 11.11
N VAL A 277 -0.68 -27.52 12.36
CA VAL A 277 -0.87 -28.61 13.32
C VAL A 277 -2.35 -28.76 13.69
N GLU A 278 -3.11 -27.66 13.84
CA GLU A 278 -4.57 -27.70 14.10
C GLU A 278 -5.37 -28.51 13.06
N GLN A 279 -4.84 -28.66 11.85
CA GLN A 279 -5.49 -29.42 10.78
C GLN A 279 -5.30 -30.95 10.95
N GLY A 280 -4.51 -31.40 11.91
CA GLY A 280 -4.17 -32.82 12.18
C GLY A 280 -3.22 -33.43 11.13
N GLY A 281 -2.79 -34.65 11.34
CA GLY A 281 -1.90 -35.42 10.47
C GLY A 281 -0.45 -34.92 10.47
N ASP A 282 0.35 -35.31 9.46
CA ASP A 282 1.75 -34.93 9.36
C ASP A 282 1.93 -33.44 9.00
N ALA A 283 1.81 -32.58 10.02
CA ALA A 283 1.98 -31.15 9.88
C ALA A 283 3.40 -30.74 9.41
N ARG A 284 4.42 -31.55 9.76
CA ARG A 284 5.80 -31.24 9.38
C ARG A 284 6.00 -31.39 7.87
N THR A 285 5.57 -32.51 7.30
CA THR A 285 5.58 -32.72 5.84
C THR A 285 4.81 -31.62 5.12
N ARG A 286 3.64 -31.21 5.62
CA ARG A 286 2.87 -30.13 5.00
C ARG A 286 3.58 -28.78 5.04
N VAL A 287 4.30 -28.44 6.11
CA VAL A 287 5.11 -27.20 6.17
C VAL A 287 6.27 -27.29 5.19
N HIS A 288 6.93 -28.43 5.06
CA HIS A 288 7.99 -28.67 4.05
C HIS A 288 7.43 -28.52 2.64
N ASP A 289 6.28 -29.10 2.34
CA ASP A 289 5.63 -28.97 1.03
C ASP A 289 5.31 -27.49 0.70
N LEU A 290 4.84 -26.71 1.69
CA LEU A 290 4.63 -25.28 1.53
C LEU A 290 5.92 -24.50 1.22
N ILE A 291 7.05 -24.93 1.79
CA ILE A 291 8.35 -24.32 1.49
C ILE A 291 8.79 -24.72 0.08
N GLU A 292 8.74 -26.00 -0.24
CA GLU A 292 9.16 -26.52 -1.55
C GLU A 292 8.34 -25.96 -2.71
N THR A 293 7.04 -25.84 -2.55
CA THR A 293 6.14 -25.27 -3.57
C THR A 293 6.20 -23.74 -3.65
N SER A 294 6.92 -23.09 -2.72
CA SER A 294 7.06 -21.63 -2.74
C SER A 294 8.00 -21.15 -3.85
N LEU A 295 7.85 -19.88 -4.26
CA LEU A 295 8.68 -19.25 -5.30
C LEU A 295 9.99 -18.64 -4.75
N GLN A 296 10.45 -19.03 -3.56
CA GLN A 296 11.74 -18.64 -3.02
C GLN A 296 12.90 -19.31 -3.76
N THR A 297 14.10 -18.69 -3.65
CA THR A 297 15.31 -19.31 -4.17
C THR A 297 15.67 -20.56 -3.35
N PRO A 298 16.44 -21.51 -3.94
CA PRO A 298 16.88 -22.71 -3.22
C PRO A 298 17.59 -22.39 -1.90
N GLU A 299 18.42 -21.34 -1.85
CA GLU A 299 19.09 -20.94 -0.62
C GLU A 299 18.11 -20.37 0.44
N GLU A 300 17.06 -19.66 -0.01
CA GLU A 300 16.01 -19.16 0.88
C GLU A 300 15.16 -20.31 1.41
N LYS A 301 14.80 -21.28 0.56
CA LYS A 301 14.09 -22.50 0.96
C LYS A 301 14.85 -23.25 2.02
N ALA A 302 16.15 -23.52 1.81
CA ALA A 302 16.97 -24.22 2.80
C ALA A 302 16.98 -23.53 4.17
N LYS A 303 16.99 -22.19 4.21
CA LYS A 303 16.88 -21.43 5.46
C LYS A 303 15.51 -21.55 6.11
N LEU A 304 14.44 -21.59 5.31
CA LEU A 304 13.08 -21.77 5.81
C LEU A 304 12.89 -23.19 6.38
N GLU A 305 13.48 -24.21 5.76
CA GLU A 305 13.49 -25.59 6.24
C GLU A 305 14.12 -25.69 7.65
N VAL A 306 15.35 -25.15 7.79
CA VAL A 306 16.02 -25.11 9.10
C VAL A 306 15.14 -24.40 10.14
N ARG A 307 14.55 -23.27 9.74
CA ARG A 307 13.66 -22.50 10.61
C ARG A 307 12.39 -23.24 11.01
N ALA A 308 11.80 -24.01 10.09
CA ALA A 308 10.66 -24.85 10.36
C ALA A 308 10.99 -25.92 11.40
N ASP A 309 12.11 -26.61 11.22
CA ASP A 309 12.58 -27.62 12.14
C ASP A 309 12.87 -27.08 13.55
N GLU A 310 13.50 -25.92 13.67
CA GLU A 310 13.72 -25.23 14.95
C GLU A 310 12.40 -24.91 15.66
N ILE A 311 11.38 -24.47 14.91
CA ILE A 311 10.06 -24.14 15.48
C ILE A 311 9.34 -25.40 15.93
N PHE A 312 9.36 -26.48 15.12
CA PHE A 312 8.78 -27.77 15.55
C PHE A 312 9.46 -28.30 16.82
N ALA A 313 10.80 -28.30 16.87
CA ALA A 313 11.53 -28.70 18.07
C ALA A 313 11.09 -27.85 19.28
N THR A 314 11.07 -26.53 19.17
CA THR A 314 10.65 -25.64 20.25
C THR A 314 9.21 -25.91 20.72
N LEU A 315 8.28 -26.13 19.80
CA LEU A 315 6.88 -26.41 20.14
C LEU A 315 6.70 -27.78 20.81
N ILE A 316 7.48 -28.78 20.42
CA ILE A 316 7.48 -30.11 21.02
C ILE A 316 8.11 -30.05 22.41
N ASP A 317 9.31 -29.46 22.56
CA ASP A 317 10.03 -29.34 23.81
C ASP A 317 9.25 -28.55 24.88
N SER A 318 8.50 -27.54 24.45
CA SER A 318 7.61 -26.75 25.33
C SER A 318 6.30 -27.45 25.65
N GLY A 319 6.03 -28.61 25.08
CA GLY A 319 4.79 -29.36 25.32
C GLY A 319 3.54 -28.72 24.68
N VAL A 320 3.71 -27.75 23.75
CA VAL A 320 2.59 -27.13 23.01
C VAL A 320 2.08 -28.07 21.91
N VAL A 321 2.99 -28.79 21.28
CA VAL A 321 2.70 -29.80 20.26
C VAL A 321 3.20 -31.17 20.72
N VAL A 322 2.39 -32.21 20.50
CA VAL A 322 2.77 -33.60 20.69
C VAL A 322 2.91 -34.27 19.33
N ARG A 323 4.03 -34.98 19.15
CA ARG A 323 4.25 -35.88 18.03
C ARG A 323 3.87 -37.29 18.41
N THR A 324 2.99 -37.95 17.68
CA THR A 324 2.52 -39.29 17.89
C THR A 324 2.78 -40.14 16.65
N GLU A 325 3.24 -41.38 16.86
CA GLU A 325 3.34 -42.35 15.78
C GLU A 325 2.01 -43.13 15.69
N VAL A 326 1.38 -43.06 14.54
CA VAL A 326 0.11 -43.74 14.26
C VAL A 326 0.44 -45.04 13.53
N PRO A 327 -0.01 -46.19 14.06
CA PRO A 327 0.21 -47.46 13.39
C PRO A 327 -0.33 -47.41 11.94
N PRO A 328 0.36 -48.03 10.99
CA PRO A 328 -0.13 -48.07 9.59
C PRO A 328 -1.49 -48.77 9.52
N ALA A 329 -2.30 -48.40 8.53
CA ALA A 329 -3.62 -48.97 8.33
C ALA A 329 -3.55 -50.49 8.20
N PRO A 330 -4.60 -51.24 8.59
CA PRO A 330 -4.61 -52.70 8.60
C PRO A 330 -4.32 -53.33 7.22
N ASP A 331 -4.53 -52.62 6.17
CA ASP A 331 -4.35 -53.01 4.73
C ASP A 331 -3.03 -52.49 4.15
N ALA A 332 -2.20 -51.83 4.97
CA ALA A 332 -0.89 -51.32 4.50
C ALA A 332 0.12 -52.47 4.36
N PRO A 333 1.14 -52.32 3.47
CA PRO A 333 2.23 -53.28 3.38
C PRO A 333 2.88 -53.56 4.70
N THR A 334 3.33 -54.81 4.93
CA THR A 334 3.88 -55.28 6.19
C THR A 334 5.14 -54.54 6.68
N ASP A 335 5.79 -53.82 5.77
CA ASP A 335 6.98 -53.00 5.97
C ASP A 335 6.71 -51.48 5.91
N ALA A 336 5.42 -51.08 5.97
CA ALA A 336 5.06 -49.66 6.02
C ALA A 336 5.53 -49.01 7.33
N ALA A 337 6.20 -47.87 7.20
CA ALA A 337 6.58 -47.04 8.33
C ALA A 337 5.31 -46.48 9.02
N PRO A 338 5.33 -46.25 10.32
CA PRO A 338 4.21 -45.60 11.02
C PRO A 338 4.01 -44.18 10.49
N ASP A 339 2.77 -43.76 10.34
CA ASP A 339 2.41 -42.40 10.05
C ASP A 339 2.73 -41.51 11.27
N ILE A 340 3.09 -40.26 10.97
CA ILE A 340 3.37 -39.26 12.01
C ILE A 340 2.18 -38.33 12.11
N ASP A 341 1.67 -38.12 13.31
CA ASP A 341 0.64 -37.15 13.62
C ASP A 341 1.17 -36.08 14.58
N TYR A 342 0.79 -34.86 14.34
CA TYR A 342 1.09 -33.73 15.23
C TYR A 342 -0.22 -33.14 15.75
N ALA A 343 -0.34 -33.04 17.06
CA ALA A 343 -1.53 -32.52 17.72
C ALA A 343 -1.20 -31.43 18.74
N LEU A 344 -2.10 -30.46 18.88
CA LEU A 344 -2.00 -29.46 19.94
C LEU A 344 -2.39 -30.06 21.29
N THR A 345 -1.67 -29.70 22.36
CA THR A 345 -2.02 -30.06 23.70
C THR A 345 -3.14 -29.17 24.26
N VAL A 346 -3.80 -29.63 25.34
CA VAL A 346 -4.85 -28.85 26.03
C VAL A 346 -4.32 -27.50 26.53
N LEU A 347 -3.05 -27.43 26.92
CA LEU A 347 -2.41 -26.17 27.33
C LEU A 347 -2.37 -25.12 26.19
N SER A 348 -2.16 -25.52 24.94
CA SER A 348 -2.18 -24.62 23.79
C SER A 348 -3.59 -24.12 23.46
N LEU A 349 -4.61 -24.97 23.63
CA LEU A 349 -6.01 -24.60 23.39
C LEU A 349 -6.49 -23.52 24.36
N ILE A 350 -6.03 -23.50 25.60
CA ILE A 350 -6.36 -22.49 26.61
C ILE A 350 -5.77 -21.12 26.21
N HIS A 351 -4.56 -21.08 25.64
CA HIS A 351 -3.93 -19.86 25.21
C HIS A 351 -4.49 -19.30 23.88
N ILE A 352 -5.06 -20.14 23.03
CA ILE A 352 -5.69 -19.74 21.77
C ILE A 352 -7.12 -19.24 21.99
N SER A 353 -7.84 -19.81 22.95
CA SER A 353 -9.23 -19.45 23.27
C SER A 353 -9.38 -18.21 24.14
N GLU A 354 -8.34 -17.77 24.85
CA GLU A 354 -8.32 -16.47 25.51
C GLU A 354 -7.66 -15.42 24.60
N PRO A 355 -8.43 -14.49 24.00
CA PRO A 355 -7.83 -13.32 23.37
C PRO A 355 -7.12 -12.55 24.48
N THR A 356 -5.80 -12.51 24.41
CA THR A 356 -4.92 -11.84 25.36
C THR A 356 -5.43 -10.44 25.64
N ARG A 357 -6.05 -10.21 26.81
CA ARG A 357 -6.38 -8.89 27.37
C ARG A 357 -5.14 -8.04 27.72
N LEU A 358 -3.97 -8.40 27.20
CA LEU A 358 -2.67 -7.76 27.47
C LEU A 358 -2.32 -6.63 26.49
N GLY A 359 -3.29 -6.04 25.81
CA GLY A 359 -3.13 -4.87 24.94
C GLY A 359 -3.85 -3.60 25.40
N MET A 360 -4.28 -3.52 26.66
CA MET A 360 -4.98 -2.34 27.18
C MET A 360 -4.30 -1.72 28.42
N ILE A 361 -2.98 -1.69 28.49
CA ILE A 361 -2.25 -0.83 29.44
C ILE A 361 -1.04 -0.28 28.72
N SER A 362 -1.21 0.87 28.08
CA SER A 362 -0.32 2.05 28.02
C SER A 362 -0.87 3.08 27.05
#